data_d63bbbcc6b5fca5ca7d87a63d3750021
#
_entry.id   d63bbbcc6b5fca5ca7d87a63d3750021
#
_cell.length_a   1.000
_cell.length_b   1.000
_cell.length_c   1.000
_cell.angle_alpha   90.00
_cell.angle_beta   90.00
_cell.angle_gamma   90.00
#
_symmetry.space_group_name_H-M   'P 1'
#
loop_
_entity.id
_entity.type
_entity.pdbx_description
1 polymer ?
#
loop_
_entity_poly.entity_id
_entity_poly.type
_entity_poly.pdbx_seq_one_letter_code
_entity_poly.pdbx_strand_id
1 'polypeptide(L)'
;MRLRILGAVALLVSAAVHGYLWFDGVRNQSVGPMFLVNVVAGVVIAIMLLRWAHWIPAFLTLGFGAATLGAFVIASTVGLLGVHTEWKGFAVFTAAASEIVCIVVGATLLLRARSFSTDMTPRTHATTTHGHHAS
;
A
#
# COMPACT_ATOMS: atom_id res chain seq x y z
N MET A 1 -0.63 -9.22 -12.88
CA MET A 1 0.62 -9.71 -12.25
C MET A 1 1.73 -8.64 -12.23
N ARG A 2 1.92 -7.90 -13.29
CA ARG A 2 2.98 -6.84 -13.34
C ARG A 2 2.85 -5.77 -12.25
N LEU A 3 1.64 -5.29 -11.98
CA LEU A 3 1.39 -4.32 -10.91
C LEU A 3 1.69 -4.90 -9.51
N ARG A 4 1.38 -6.17 -9.28
CA ARG A 4 1.67 -6.83 -8.01
C ARG A 4 3.18 -6.98 -7.79
N ILE A 5 3.90 -7.33 -8.84
CA ILE A 5 5.38 -7.41 -8.79
C ILE A 5 5.96 -6.01 -8.52
N LEU A 6 5.49 -4.98 -9.21
CA LEU A 6 5.93 -3.61 -8.98
C LEU A 6 5.66 -3.15 -7.54
N GLY A 7 4.47 -3.43 -7.02
CA GLY A 7 4.11 -3.13 -5.63
C GLY A 7 4.98 -3.88 -4.64
N ALA A 8 5.23 -5.17 -4.87
CA ALA A 8 6.10 -5.98 -4.01
C ALA A 8 7.55 -5.47 -4.01
N VAL A 9 8.08 -5.10 -5.18
CA VAL A 9 9.41 -4.49 -5.28
C VAL A 9 9.47 -3.16 -4.52
N ALA A 10 8.47 -2.31 -4.67
CA ALA A 10 8.40 -1.04 -3.94
C ALA A 10 8.33 -1.24 -2.42
N LEU A 11 7.55 -2.20 -1.93
CA LEU A 11 7.48 -2.57 -0.52
C LEU A 11 8.84 -3.05 0.00
N LEU A 12 9.53 -3.90 -0.75
CA LEU A 12 10.84 -4.42 -0.37
C LEU A 12 11.92 -3.34 -0.41
N VAL A 13 11.88 -2.41 -1.36
CA VAL A 13 12.78 -1.26 -1.42
C VAL A 13 12.56 -0.36 -0.20
N SER A 14 11.34 -0.04 0.15
CA SER A 14 11.03 0.73 1.36
C SER A 14 11.53 0.01 2.61
N ALA A 15 11.25 -1.28 2.75
CA ALA A 15 11.72 -2.09 3.87
C ALA A 15 13.26 -2.09 3.97
N ALA A 16 13.96 -2.26 2.86
CA ALA A 16 15.42 -2.25 2.81
C ALA A 16 16.01 -0.90 3.23
N VAL A 17 15.45 0.21 2.74
CA VAL A 17 15.88 1.56 3.11
C VAL A 17 15.64 1.83 4.59
N HIS A 18 14.49 1.46 5.13
CA HIS A 18 14.19 1.64 6.56
C HIS A 18 15.10 0.77 7.44
N GLY A 19 15.41 -0.46 7.02
CA GLY A 19 16.39 -1.31 7.68
C GLY A 19 17.79 -0.71 7.68
N TYR A 20 18.21 -0.18 6.54
CA TYR A 20 19.49 0.53 6.43
C TYR A 20 19.56 1.73 7.39
N LEU A 21 18.56 2.59 7.38
CA LEU A 21 18.50 3.78 8.23
C LEU A 21 18.46 3.39 9.72
N TRP A 22 17.80 2.29 10.06
CA TRP A 22 17.77 1.79 11.43
C TRP A 22 19.17 1.41 11.92
N PHE A 23 19.95 0.72 11.11
CA PHE A 23 21.35 0.41 11.42
C PHE A 23 22.25 1.64 11.42
N ASP A 24 21.96 2.62 10.56
CA ASP A 24 22.73 3.87 10.44
C ASP A 24 22.51 4.87 11.59
N GLY A 25 21.69 4.54 12.56
CA GLY A 25 21.54 5.32 13.78
C GLY A 25 20.13 5.56 14.29
N VAL A 26 19.11 5.38 13.45
CA VAL A 26 17.72 5.61 13.85
C VAL A 26 17.27 4.71 15.00
N ARG A 27 17.88 3.55 15.18
CA ARG A 27 17.62 2.64 16.30
C ARG A 27 17.74 3.30 17.68
N ASN A 28 18.56 4.36 17.80
CA ASN A 28 18.78 5.10 19.04
C ASN A 28 17.79 6.25 19.24
N GLN A 29 16.88 6.46 18.28
CA GLN A 29 15.86 7.50 18.32
C GLN A 29 14.51 6.92 18.76
N SER A 30 13.61 7.79 19.23
CA SER A 30 12.25 7.39 19.64
C SER A 30 11.42 6.77 18.52
N VAL A 31 11.73 7.07 17.26
CA VAL A 31 11.09 6.50 16.07
C VAL A 31 11.69 5.17 15.63
N GLY A 32 12.77 4.70 16.26
CA GLY A 32 13.46 3.45 15.91
C GLY A 32 12.54 2.24 15.79
N PRO A 33 11.63 1.96 16.75
CA PRO A 33 10.69 0.86 16.63
C PRO A 33 9.77 0.94 15.41
N MET A 34 9.40 2.14 14.97
CA MET A 34 8.56 2.36 13.79
C MET A 34 9.28 1.91 12.51
N PHE A 35 10.60 2.08 12.44
CA PHE A 35 11.41 1.61 11.32
C PHE A 35 11.43 0.08 11.24
N LEU A 36 11.53 -0.61 12.37
CA LEU A 36 11.45 -2.07 12.42
C LEU A 36 10.05 -2.57 12.02
N VAL A 37 9.01 -1.93 12.48
CA VAL A 37 7.64 -2.25 12.06
C VAL A 37 7.48 -2.08 10.54
N ASN A 38 8.06 -1.02 9.98
CA ASN A 38 8.05 -0.81 8.52
C ASN A 38 8.75 -1.97 7.78
N VAL A 39 9.93 -2.39 8.25
CA VAL A 39 10.68 -3.51 7.64
C VAL A 39 9.84 -4.78 7.64
N VAL A 40 9.30 -5.16 8.78
CA VAL A 40 8.49 -6.39 8.92
C VAL A 40 7.22 -6.29 8.09
N ALA A 41 6.49 -5.20 8.20
CA ALA A 41 5.25 -4.99 7.46
C ALA A 41 5.50 -4.99 5.94
N GLY A 42 6.54 -4.32 5.48
CA GLY A 42 6.90 -4.27 4.06
C GLY A 42 7.17 -5.67 3.47
N VAL A 43 7.93 -6.48 4.18
CA VAL A 43 8.22 -7.87 3.75
C VAL A 43 6.96 -8.73 3.77
N VAL A 44 6.18 -8.70 4.84
CA VAL A 44 4.95 -9.49 4.96
C VAL A 44 3.94 -9.11 3.89
N ILE A 45 3.69 -7.82 3.69
CA ILE A 45 2.74 -7.34 2.68
C ILE A 45 3.22 -7.67 1.26
N ALA A 46 4.53 -7.59 0.99
CA ALA A 46 5.09 -7.98 -0.30
C ALA A 46 4.84 -9.46 -0.61
N ILE A 47 5.03 -10.34 0.36
CA ILE A 47 4.75 -11.77 0.22
C ILE A 47 3.25 -12.00 -0.02
N MET A 48 2.40 -11.35 0.76
CA MET A 48 0.94 -11.45 0.59
C MET A 48 0.50 -10.96 -0.79
N LEU A 49 1.05 -9.85 -1.26
CA LEU A 49 0.72 -9.27 -2.56
C LEU A 49 1.08 -10.21 -3.72
N LEU A 50 2.18 -10.94 -3.62
CA LEU A 50 2.63 -11.89 -4.64
C LEU A 50 1.88 -13.23 -4.58
N ARG A 51 1.46 -13.67 -3.39
CA ARG A 51 0.88 -15.00 -3.19
C ARG A 51 -0.63 -15.03 -3.08
N TRP A 52 -1.24 -13.94 -2.71
CA TRP A 52 -2.68 -13.87 -2.46
C TRP A 52 -3.36 -12.87 -3.38
N ALA A 53 -4.06 -13.38 -4.39
CA ALA A 53 -4.81 -12.56 -5.35
C ALA A 53 -6.14 -12.08 -4.75
N HIS A 54 -6.06 -11.23 -3.73
CA HIS A 54 -7.20 -10.67 -3.01
C HIS A 54 -7.03 -9.16 -2.87
N TRP A 55 -8.11 -8.44 -2.53
CA TRP A 55 -8.06 -6.98 -2.34
C TRP A 55 -7.31 -6.57 -1.06
N ILE A 56 -7.25 -7.45 -0.05
CA ILE A 56 -6.60 -7.13 1.24
C ILE A 56 -5.12 -6.77 1.09
N PRO A 57 -4.27 -7.56 0.38
CA PRO A 57 -2.90 -7.14 0.14
C PRO A 57 -2.77 -5.81 -0.60
N ALA A 58 -3.66 -5.51 -1.53
CA ALA A 58 -3.70 -4.23 -2.23
C ALA A 58 -4.04 -3.07 -1.29
N PHE A 59 -5.01 -3.25 -0.41
CA PHE A 59 -5.37 -2.28 0.63
C PHE A 59 -4.21 -2.05 1.61
N LEU A 60 -3.54 -3.11 2.04
CA LEU A 60 -2.37 -3.01 2.93
C LEU A 60 -1.19 -2.31 2.25
N THR A 61 -0.98 -2.52 0.95
CA THR A 61 0.05 -1.82 0.16
C THR A 61 -0.23 -0.32 0.10
N LEU A 62 -1.46 0.07 -0.17
CA LEU A 62 -1.88 1.47 -0.13
C LEU A 62 -1.71 2.08 1.26
N GLY A 63 -2.18 1.39 2.28
CA GLY A 63 -2.08 1.85 3.68
C GLY A 63 -0.64 1.96 4.16
N PHE A 64 0.22 1.02 3.78
CA PHE A 64 1.65 1.06 4.08
C PHE A 64 2.30 2.31 3.48
N GLY A 65 2.12 2.57 2.19
CA GLY A 65 2.68 3.74 1.53
C GLY A 65 2.16 5.05 2.11
N ALA A 66 0.85 5.14 2.33
CA ALA A 66 0.22 6.33 2.90
C ALA A 66 0.65 6.60 4.34
N ALA A 67 0.72 5.57 5.19
CA ALA A 67 1.13 5.72 6.58
C ALA A 67 2.61 6.11 6.70
N THR A 68 3.48 5.47 5.94
CA THR A 68 4.92 5.71 5.99
C THR A 68 5.27 7.09 5.42
N LEU A 69 4.71 7.44 4.27
CA LEU A 69 4.90 8.76 3.67
C LEU A 69 4.29 9.87 4.56
N GLY A 70 3.12 9.64 5.13
CA GLY A 70 2.48 10.55 6.06
C GLY A 70 3.32 10.78 7.32
N ALA A 71 3.86 9.74 7.91
CA ALA A 71 4.78 9.85 9.05
C ALA A 71 6.02 10.67 8.70
N PHE A 72 6.58 10.48 7.51
CA PHE A 72 7.71 11.26 7.03
C PHE A 72 7.36 12.75 6.84
N VAL A 73 6.21 13.05 6.26
CA VAL A 73 5.73 14.44 6.10
C VAL A 73 5.56 15.10 7.46
N ILE A 74 4.99 14.41 8.44
CA ILE A 74 4.87 14.92 9.81
C ILE A 74 6.25 15.16 10.43
N ALA A 75 7.16 14.20 10.31
CA ALA A 75 8.52 14.32 10.85
C ALA A 75 9.30 15.49 10.23
N SER A 76 9.09 15.75 8.93
CA SER A 76 9.79 16.83 8.21
C SER A 76 9.20 18.22 8.41
N THR A 77 7.98 18.31 8.92
CA THR A 77 7.26 19.58 9.15
C THR A 77 7.21 19.98 10.62
N VAL A 78 6.47 19.24 11.43
CA VAL A 78 6.22 19.53 12.84
C VAL A 78 7.01 18.66 13.81
N GLY A 79 7.68 17.64 13.31
CA GLY A 79 8.36 16.62 14.11
C GLY A 79 7.46 15.46 14.49
N LEU A 80 8.04 14.27 14.60
CA LEU A 80 7.36 13.04 15.00
C LEU A 80 8.06 12.46 16.23
N LEU A 81 7.37 12.34 17.34
CA LEU A 81 7.93 11.86 18.62
C LEU A 81 9.23 12.58 19.04
N GLY A 82 9.29 13.88 18.77
CA GLY A 82 10.46 14.71 19.07
C GLY A 82 11.59 14.61 18.03
N VAL A 83 11.38 13.90 16.94
CA VAL A 83 12.37 13.75 15.85
C VAL A 83 11.95 14.58 14.65
N HIS A 84 12.87 15.40 14.15
CA HIS A 84 12.75 16.15 12.90
C HIS A 84 13.61 15.48 11.82
N THR A 85 13.00 15.23 10.66
CA THR A 85 13.68 14.63 9.51
C THR A 85 13.79 15.67 8.39
N GLU A 86 14.93 15.69 7.73
CA GLU A 86 15.17 16.58 6.59
C GLU A 86 15.05 15.82 5.26
N TRP A 87 14.60 16.52 4.22
CA TRP A 87 14.60 16.02 2.83
C TRP A 87 16.03 16.04 2.26
N LYS A 88 16.88 15.17 2.77
CA LYS A 88 18.27 15.04 2.38
C LYS A 88 18.67 13.59 2.17
N GLY A 89 19.50 13.39 1.14
CA GLY A 89 20.16 12.11 0.90
C GLY A 89 19.35 11.15 0.04
N PHE A 90 20.06 10.24 -0.56
CA PHE A 90 19.51 9.23 -1.48
C PHE A 90 18.47 8.32 -0.82
N ALA A 91 18.73 7.91 0.42
CA ALA A 91 17.84 7.01 1.16
C ALA A 91 16.45 7.61 1.36
N VAL A 92 16.37 8.89 1.72
CA VAL A 92 15.11 9.60 1.96
C VAL A 92 14.27 9.68 0.68
N PHE A 93 14.89 10.07 -0.44
CA PHE A 93 14.18 10.16 -1.72
C PHE A 93 13.78 8.79 -2.27
N THR A 94 14.61 7.77 -2.07
CA THR A 94 14.30 6.39 -2.46
C THR A 94 13.12 5.87 -1.65
N ALA A 95 13.09 6.10 -0.35
CA ALA A 95 11.96 5.73 0.50
C ALA A 95 10.67 6.42 0.02
N ALA A 96 10.69 7.75 -0.14
CA ALA A 96 9.54 8.52 -0.59
C ALA A 96 9.03 8.04 -1.96
N ALA A 97 9.92 7.79 -2.92
CA ALA A 97 9.55 7.27 -4.24
C ALA A 97 8.90 5.89 -4.15
N SER A 98 9.45 4.98 -3.36
CA SER A 98 8.89 3.63 -3.17
C SER A 98 7.50 3.67 -2.51
N GLU A 99 7.30 4.56 -1.58
CA GLU A 99 6.01 4.76 -0.89
C GLU A 99 4.95 5.33 -1.82
N ILE A 100 5.31 6.27 -2.70
CA ILE A 100 4.42 6.78 -3.74
C ILE A 100 4.01 5.65 -4.70
N VAL A 101 4.96 4.81 -5.11
CA VAL A 101 4.66 3.64 -5.95
C VAL A 101 3.70 2.67 -5.22
N CYS A 102 3.89 2.42 -3.94
CA CYS A 102 2.97 1.60 -3.14
C CYS A 102 1.54 2.19 -3.12
N ILE A 103 1.41 3.50 -2.97
CA ILE A 103 0.10 4.18 -2.99
C ILE A 103 -0.56 4.02 -4.36
N VAL A 104 0.16 4.30 -5.43
CA VAL A 104 -0.37 4.24 -6.81
C VAL A 104 -0.76 2.81 -7.18
N VAL A 105 0.10 1.84 -6.92
CA VAL A 105 -0.16 0.42 -7.21
C VAL A 105 -1.32 -0.11 -6.37
N GLY A 106 -1.31 0.15 -5.07
CA GLY A 106 -2.38 -0.29 -4.18
C GLY A 106 -3.74 0.30 -4.56
N ALA A 107 -3.80 1.59 -4.85
CA ALA A 107 -5.01 2.26 -5.32
C ALA A 107 -5.50 1.69 -6.66
N THR A 108 -4.61 1.47 -7.61
CA THR A 108 -4.94 0.92 -8.94
C THR A 108 -5.51 -0.49 -8.82
N LEU A 109 -4.89 -1.35 -8.00
CA LEU A 109 -5.37 -2.72 -7.77
C LEU A 109 -6.75 -2.73 -7.08
N LEU A 110 -6.98 -1.85 -6.12
CA LEU A 110 -8.29 -1.72 -5.47
C LEU A 110 -9.38 -1.25 -6.42
N LEU A 111 -9.09 -0.27 -7.28
CA LEU A 111 -10.04 0.22 -8.28
C LEU A 111 -10.39 -0.88 -9.29
N ARG A 112 -9.41 -1.67 -9.72
CA ARG A 112 -9.65 -2.82 -10.61
C ARG A 112 -10.50 -3.89 -9.93
N ALA A 113 -10.26 -4.20 -8.67
CA ALA A 113 -11.06 -5.16 -7.92
C ALA A 113 -12.52 -4.71 -7.79
N ARG A 114 -12.77 -3.42 -7.59
CA ARG A 114 -14.13 -2.85 -7.57
C ARG A 114 -14.85 -2.99 -8.91
N SER A 115 -14.18 -2.72 -10.02
CA SER A 115 -14.74 -2.85 -11.37
C SER A 115 -15.21 -4.28 -11.65
N PHE A 116 -14.43 -5.30 -11.28
CA PHE A 116 -14.83 -6.70 -11.41
C PHE A 116 -16.07 -7.04 -10.60
N SER A 117 -16.21 -6.52 -9.39
CA SER A 117 -17.39 -6.76 -8.54
C SER A 117 -18.67 -6.13 -9.12
N THR A 118 -18.56 -5.01 -9.80
CA THR A 118 -19.70 -4.33 -10.42
C THR A 118 -20.19 -5.09 -11.68
N ASP A 119 -19.28 -5.67 -12.46
CA ASP A 119 -19.63 -6.46 -13.65
C ASP A 119 -20.29 -7.81 -13.32
N MET A 120 -20.05 -8.34 -12.13
CA MET A 120 -20.61 -9.64 -11.68
C MET A 120 -22.00 -9.53 -11.05
N THR A 121 -22.61 -8.36 -10.98
CA THR A 121 -24.00 -8.25 -10.52
C THR A 121 -24.92 -8.82 -11.58
N PRO A 122 -25.66 -9.93 -11.33
CA PRO A 122 -26.58 -10.50 -12.31
C PRO A 122 -27.64 -9.45 -12.70
N ARG A 123 -27.73 -9.12 -13.98
CA ARG A 123 -28.92 -8.46 -14.50
C ARG A 123 -30.07 -9.44 -14.31
N THR A 124 -30.88 -9.22 -13.30
CA THR A 124 -32.16 -9.88 -13.20
C THR A 124 -32.98 -9.44 -14.40
N HIS A 125 -33.02 -10.28 -15.43
CA HIS A 125 -34.01 -10.15 -16.46
C HIS A 125 -35.37 -10.37 -15.82
N ALA A 126 -36.11 -9.29 -15.62
CA ALA A 126 -37.54 -9.36 -15.33
C ALA A 126 -38.22 -9.99 -16.54
N THR A 127 -38.49 -11.28 -16.46
CA THR A 127 -39.33 -11.96 -17.44
C THR A 127 -40.76 -11.52 -17.19
N THR A 128 -41.22 -10.55 -17.94
CA THR A 128 -42.65 -10.19 -18.00
C THR A 128 -43.36 -11.32 -18.72
N THR A 129 -43.91 -12.24 -17.95
CA THR A 129 -44.89 -13.21 -18.49
C THR A 129 -46.18 -12.41 -18.77
N HIS A 130 -46.38 -12.07 -20.04
CA HIS A 130 -47.70 -11.70 -20.51
C HIS A 130 -48.60 -12.99 -20.50
N GLY A 131 -49.46 -13.06 -19.51
CA GLY A 131 -50.52 -14.00 -19.50
C GLY A 131 -51.51 -13.70 -20.63
N HIS A 132 -51.58 -14.56 -21.63
CA HIS A 132 -52.65 -14.57 -22.58
C HIS A 132 -53.88 -15.22 -21.89
N HIS A 133 -54.85 -14.38 -21.54
CA HIS A 133 -56.24 -14.86 -21.35
C HIS A 133 -56.89 -14.94 -22.72
N ALA A 134 -57.06 -16.17 -23.21
CA ALA A 134 -58.02 -16.46 -24.28
C ALA A 134 -59.34 -16.86 -23.61
N SER A 135 -60.40 -16.13 -23.91
CA SER A 135 -61.81 -16.48 -23.66
C SER A 135 -62.36 -17.29 -24.81
#